data_81c817653f97eb3941f49dd690a19039
#
_entry.id   81c817653f97eb3941f49dd690a19039
#
_cell.length_a   1.000
_cell.length_b   1.000
_cell.length_c   1.000
_cell.angle_alpha   90.00
_cell.angle_beta   90.00
_cell.angle_gamma   90.00
#
_symmetry.space_group_name_H-M   'P 1'
#
loop_
_entity.id
_entity.type
_entity.pdbx_description
1 polymer ?
#
loop_
_entity_poly.entity_id
_entity_poly.type
_entity_poly.pdbx_seq_one_letter_code
_entity_poly.pdbx_strand_id
1 'polypeptide(L)'
;MTIEIDIRRLSAREPDEIQAYFESGPSEPCVISDAIEHWPAARAWNFDRFARDFFDDFGFISLAMEDGHGGRATKLGTFIANFDQPLHAIPGFWVGPDLAPLRETPDYSEDDVWSFVWRPFKMHPQLLAEISPFPFPDHNYVTALPPDLLGLLQAIVRTKLRSIYISRKGSITPLHADFHRTIGSLVQFEGSKQVVLFGPEDYAECDGDPFDPARLDYTRFPEMRERKAFTRILKRSEMLIIPPDWWHYTNALDHSMTLSQNFFNRNNFADFVRGLFSDIGKMETQEQLAGMIAKHLGKARH
;
A
#
# COMPACT_ATOMS: atom_id res chain seq x y z
N MET A 1 8.08 -9.90 25.59
CA MET A 1 7.71 -8.80 24.64
C MET A 1 8.61 -8.98 23.44
N THR A 2 8.13 -8.68 22.21
CA THR A 2 8.96 -8.65 21.01
C THR A 2 10.17 -7.76 21.21
N ILE A 3 11.27 -8.09 20.53
CA ILE A 3 12.48 -7.27 20.54
C ILE A 3 12.26 -6.12 19.53
N GLU A 4 12.03 -4.91 20.04
CA GLU A 4 11.83 -3.74 19.18
C GLU A 4 13.17 -3.24 18.63
N ILE A 5 13.22 -3.05 17.31
CA ILE A 5 14.36 -2.51 16.58
C ILE A 5 13.89 -1.24 15.85
N ASP A 6 14.58 -0.12 16.06
CA ASP A 6 14.31 1.09 15.28
C ASP A 6 14.75 0.89 13.83
N ILE A 7 13.86 1.22 12.88
CA ILE A 7 14.16 1.09 11.46
C ILE A 7 15.28 2.05 11.08
N ARG A 8 16.30 1.52 10.41
CA ARG A 8 17.46 2.28 9.91
C ARG A 8 16.99 3.50 9.10
N ARG A 9 17.68 4.62 9.28
CA ARG A 9 17.45 5.84 8.50
C ARG A 9 18.62 6.09 7.54
N LEU A 10 18.28 6.42 6.30
CA LEU A 10 19.20 6.91 5.27
C LEU A 10 18.75 8.31 4.86
N SER A 11 19.64 9.08 4.25
CA SER A 11 19.32 10.37 3.66
C SER A 11 19.46 10.29 2.13
N ALA A 12 18.50 10.87 1.41
CA ALA A 12 18.60 11.00 -0.05
C ALA A 12 19.78 11.91 -0.50
N ARG A 13 20.37 12.65 0.45
CA ARG A 13 21.58 13.45 0.21
C ARG A 13 22.87 12.63 0.25
N GLU A 14 22.77 11.35 0.58
CA GLU A 14 23.87 10.36 0.62
C GLU A 14 23.63 9.28 -0.44
N PRO A 15 23.77 9.62 -1.74
CA PRO A 15 23.38 8.74 -2.83
C PRO A 15 24.15 7.41 -2.84
N ASP A 16 25.40 7.40 -2.38
CA ASP A 16 26.23 6.19 -2.35
C ASP A 16 25.68 5.16 -1.34
N GLU A 17 25.15 5.62 -0.20
CA GLU A 17 24.52 4.71 0.78
C GLU A 17 23.21 4.14 0.25
N ILE A 18 22.41 4.95 -0.44
CA ILE A 18 21.19 4.51 -1.09
C ILE A 18 21.51 3.50 -2.20
N GLN A 19 22.50 3.79 -3.02
CA GLN A 19 22.98 2.90 -4.06
C GLN A 19 23.40 1.54 -3.48
N ALA A 20 24.25 1.55 -2.46
CA ALA A 20 24.72 0.35 -1.78
C ALA A 20 23.53 -0.47 -1.18
N TYR A 21 22.56 0.19 -0.56
CA TYR A 21 21.38 -0.45 0.00
C TYR A 21 20.57 -1.21 -1.07
N PHE A 22 20.30 -0.59 -2.22
CA PHE A 22 19.55 -1.24 -3.30
C PHE A 22 20.38 -2.27 -4.06
N GLU A 23 21.68 -2.07 -4.21
CA GLU A 23 22.58 -3.00 -4.93
C GLU A 23 22.80 -4.30 -4.17
N SER A 24 22.89 -4.24 -2.85
CA SER A 24 23.01 -5.45 -2.03
C SER A 24 21.72 -6.29 -2.00
N GLY A 25 20.60 -5.73 -2.48
CA GLY A 25 19.26 -6.24 -2.27
C GLY A 25 18.73 -5.87 -0.87
N PRO A 26 17.64 -5.11 -0.79
CA PRO A 26 17.07 -4.73 0.50
C PRO A 26 16.76 -5.98 1.34
N SER A 27 17.48 -6.19 2.43
CA SER A 27 17.29 -7.32 3.36
C SER A 27 16.57 -6.89 4.65
N GLU A 28 16.65 -5.62 5.00
CA GLU A 28 15.96 -5.02 6.15
C GLU A 28 15.28 -3.72 5.71
N PRO A 29 14.17 -3.33 6.37
CA PRO A 29 13.49 -2.08 6.03
C PRO A 29 14.38 -0.86 6.33
N CYS A 30 14.20 0.20 5.55
CA CYS A 30 14.83 1.48 5.86
C CYS A 30 13.87 2.64 5.60
N VAL A 31 14.07 3.75 6.31
CA VAL A 31 13.40 5.02 6.04
C VAL A 31 14.39 5.96 5.39
N ILE A 32 14.02 6.50 4.23
CA ILE A 32 14.81 7.48 3.50
C ILE A 32 14.20 8.85 3.75
N SER A 33 14.95 9.73 4.42
CA SER A 33 14.60 11.13 4.57
C SER A 33 14.94 11.92 3.31
N ASP A 34 14.27 13.04 3.13
CA ASP A 34 14.50 14.00 2.04
C ASP A 34 14.26 13.41 0.62
N ALA A 35 13.74 12.17 0.53
CA ALA A 35 13.58 11.44 -0.73
C ALA A 35 12.69 12.17 -1.76
N ILE A 36 11.71 12.92 -1.28
CA ILE A 36 10.68 13.53 -2.12
C ILE A 36 10.73 15.07 -2.15
N GLU A 37 11.77 15.70 -1.63
CA GLU A 37 11.86 17.16 -1.59
C GLU A 37 11.73 17.82 -2.96
N HIS A 38 12.17 17.12 -4.01
CA HIS A 38 12.08 17.55 -5.40
C HIS A 38 10.70 17.33 -6.05
N TRP A 39 9.80 16.57 -5.39
CA TRP A 39 8.46 16.36 -5.95
C TRP A 39 7.57 17.58 -5.74
N PRO A 40 6.84 18.03 -6.77
CA PRO A 40 5.78 19.03 -6.59
C PRO A 40 4.75 18.61 -5.53
N ALA A 41 4.46 17.32 -5.45
CA ALA A 41 3.55 16.73 -4.47
C ALA A 41 3.95 17.00 -3.02
N ALA A 42 5.26 17.06 -2.70
CA ALA A 42 5.75 17.31 -1.33
C ALA A 42 5.21 18.61 -0.73
N ARG A 43 4.91 19.61 -1.58
CA ARG A 43 4.36 20.91 -1.19
C ARG A 43 2.86 21.02 -1.47
N ALA A 44 2.38 20.35 -2.52
CA ALA A 44 1.03 20.52 -3.04
C ALA A 44 0.01 19.55 -2.46
N TRP A 45 0.43 18.34 -2.06
CA TRP A 45 -0.50 17.33 -1.59
C TRP A 45 -0.84 17.54 -0.12
N ASN A 46 -2.11 17.87 0.11
CA ASN A 46 -2.73 18.02 1.43
C ASN A 46 -4.23 17.74 1.34
N PHE A 47 -4.89 17.59 2.47
CA PHE A 47 -6.32 17.28 2.53
C PHE A 47 -7.20 18.34 1.88
N ASP A 48 -6.90 19.64 2.10
CA ASP A 48 -7.70 20.75 1.56
C ASP A 48 -7.72 20.72 0.03
N ARG A 49 -6.55 20.52 -0.59
CA ARG A 49 -6.46 20.38 -2.05
C ARG A 49 -7.23 19.15 -2.53
N PHE A 50 -7.05 18.02 -1.89
CA PHE A 50 -7.68 16.77 -2.34
C PHE A 50 -9.19 16.83 -2.18
N ALA A 51 -9.69 17.36 -1.07
CA ALA A 51 -11.12 17.57 -0.87
C ALA A 51 -11.74 18.55 -1.86
N ARG A 52 -10.99 19.57 -2.31
CA ARG A 52 -11.46 20.56 -3.27
C ARG A 52 -11.41 20.05 -4.71
N ASP A 53 -10.24 19.52 -5.13
CA ASP A 53 -9.95 19.26 -6.55
C ASP A 53 -10.47 17.88 -7.00
N PHE A 54 -10.65 16.95 -6.07
CA PHE A 54 -11.06 15.57 -6.33
C PHE A 54 -12.25 15.12 -5.47
N PHE A 55 -13.11 16.06 -5.07
CA PHE A 55 -14.23 15.83 -4.15
C PHE A 55 -15.10 14.65 -4.58
N ASP A 56 -15.44 14.57 -5.87
CA ASP A 56 -16.37 13.59 -6.43
C ASP A 56 -15.73 12.23 -6.76
N ASP A 57 -14.43 12.10 -6.62
CA ASP A 57 -13.73 10.85 -6.86
C ASP A 57 -14.12 9.81 -5.81
N PHE A 58 -14.41 8.60 -6.26
CA PHE A 58 -14.74 7.49 -5.37
C PHE A 58 -13.50 6.73 -4.92
N GLY A 59 -13.53 6.32 -3.67
CA GLY A 59 -12.59 5.38 -3.08
C GLY A 59 -13.32 4.39 -2.18
N PHE A 60 -12.55 3.57 -1.51
CA PHE A 60 -13.06 2.42 -0.80
C PHE A 60 -12.35 2.25 0.54
N ILE A 61 -13.13 2.09 1.61
CA ILE A 61 -12.64 1.77 2.95
C ILE A 61 -12.90 0.29 3.16
N SER A 62 -11.84 -0.50 3.22
CA SER A 62 -11.95 -1.93 3.45
C SER A 62 -12.27 -2.24 4.91
N LEU A 63 -13.00 -3.34 5.11
CA LEU A 63 -13.32 -3.94 6.40
C LEU A 63 -13.14 -5.44 6.30
N ALA A 64 -12.68 -6.07 7.38
CA ALA A 64 -12.85 -7.51 7.55
C ALA A 64 -14.34 -7.80 7.81
N MET A 65 -14.90 -8.79 7.12
CA MET A 65 -16.25 -9.28 7.30
C MET A 65 -16.21 -10.80 7.50
N GLU A 66 -17.27 -11.35 8.06
CA GLU A 66 -17.37 -12.80 8.31
C GLU A 66 -17.15 -13.64 7.04
N ASP A 67 -17.67 -13.18 5.91
CA ASP A 67 -17.57 -13.86 4.60
C ASP A 67 -16.37 -13.38 3.74
N GLY A 68 -15.43 -12.62 4.30
CA GLY A 68 -14.27 -12.08 3.58
C GLY A 68 -14.06 -10.58 3.77
N HIS A 69 -13.67 -9.87 2.70
CA HIS A 69 -13.42 -8.43 2.77
C HIS A 69 -14.48 -7.66 2.00
N GLY A 70 -15.28 -6.90 2.71
CA GLY A 70 -16.14 -5.90 2.11
C GLY A 70 -15.72 -4.49 2.50
N GLY A 71 -16.63 -3.55 2.50
CA GLY A 71 -16.33 -2.20 2.97
C GLY A 71 -17.34 -1.13 2.58
N ARG A 72 -16.91 0.11 2.70
CA ARG A 72 -17.73 1.27 2.39
C ARG A 72 -17.14 2.08 1.25
N ALA A 73 -17.91 2.25 0.20
CA ALA A 73 -17.59 3.13 -0.92
C ALA A 73 -18.14 4.53 -0.64
N THR A 74 -17.31 5.55 -0.80
CA THR A 74 -17.70 6.95 -0.60
C THR A 74 -16.85 7.87 -1.48
N LYS A 75 -17.28 9.13 -1.60
CA LYS A 75 -16.52 10.16 -2.29
C LYS A 75 -15.35 10.64 -1.43
N LEU A 76 -14.22 10.95 -2.07
CA LEU A 76 -13.00 11.41 -1.39
C LEU A 76 -13.25 12.65 -0.54
N GLY A 77 -13.88 13.69 -1.11
CA GLY A 77 -14.18 14.91 -0.36
C GLY A 77 -15.15 14.67 0.80
N THR A 78 -16.12 13.77 0.62
CA THR A 78 -17.05 13.37 1.69
C THR A 78 -16.29 12.66 2.81
N PHE A 79 -15.37 11.75 2.48
CA PHE A 79 -14.57 11.06 3.50
C PHE A 79 -13.70 12.04 4.30
N ILE A 80 -12.98 12.93 3.62
CA ILE A 80 -12.11 13.92 4.27
C ILE A 80 -12.92 14.85 5.18
N ALA A 81 -14.10 15.32 4.73
CA ALA A 81 -14.96 16.20 5.52
C ALA A 81 -15.58 15.55 6.76
N ASN A 82 -15.51 14.23 6.88
CA ASN A 82 -16.12 13.45 7.95
C ASN A 82 -15.13 12.56 8.71
N PHE A 83 -13.87 12.94 8.78
CA PHE A 83 -12.83 12.15 9.46
C PHE A 83 -13.17 11.76 10.90
N ASP A 84 -13.86 12.64 11.63
CA ASP A 84 -14.19 12.44 13.03
C ASP A 84 -15.54 11.72 13.25
N GLN A 85 -16.23 11.36 12.17
CA GLN A 85 -17.49 10.64 12.24
C GLN A 85 -17.26 9.13 12.25
N PRO A 86 -18.09 8.33 12.96
CA PRO A 86 -18.06 6.89 12.83
C PRO A 86 -18.37 6.47 11.39
N LEU A 87 -17.82 5.35 10.94
CA LEU A 87 -17.85 4.96 9.54
C LEU A 87 -19.28 4.85 8.98
N HIS A 88 -20.24 4.34 9.76
CA HIS A 88 -21.64 4.21 9.34
C HIS A 88 -22.32 5.57 9.08
N ALA A 89 -21.86 6.64 9.72
CA ALA A 89 -22.39 7.99 9.56
C ALA A 89 -21.82 8.72 8.34
N ILE A 90 -20.70 8.25 7.76
CA ILE A 90 -20.12 8.83 6.55
C ILE A 90 -21.03 8.52 5.35
N PRO A 91 -21.51 9.52 4.59
CA PRO A 91 -22.32 9.27 3.40
C PRO A 91 -21.61 8.34 2.41
N GLY A 92 -22.33 7.30 1.93
CA GLY A 92 -21.77 6.28 1.04
C GLY A 92 -22.65 5.04 1.03
N PHE A 93 -22.16 3.95 0.47
CA PHE A 93 -22.87 2.67 0.44
C PHE A 93 -21.95 1.51 0.80
N TRP A 94 -22.53 0.49 1.42
CA TRP A 94 -21.84 -0.71 1.80
C TRP A 94 -21.71 -1.65 0.60
N VAL A 95 -20.58 -2.38 0.54
CA VAL A 95 -20.34 -3.41 -0.46
C VAL A 95 -19.80 -4.67 0.21
N GLY A 96 -20.23 -5.82 -0.30
CA GLY A 96 -19.77 -7.12 0.13
C GLY A 96 -18.41 -7.50 -0.51
N PRO A 97 -17.93 -8.74 -0.24
CA PRO A 97 -16.66 -9.24 -0.76
C PRO A 97 -16.57 -9.27 -2.30
N ASP A 98 -17.70 -9.42 -2.98
CA ASP A 98 -17.85 -9.36 -4.44
C ASP A 98 -17.99 -7.94 -5.01
N LEU A 99 -17.89 -6.92 -4.13
CA LEU A 99 -18.16 -5.51 -4.40
C LEU A 99 -19.61 -5.21 -4.80
N ALA A 100 -20.56 -6.13 -4.61
CA ALA A 100 -21.97 -5.85 -4.78
C ALA A 100 -22.50 -4.98 -3.65
N PRO A 101 -23.40 -4.01 -3.94
CA PRO A 101 -24.02 -3.18 -2.92
C PRO A 101 -24.79 -4.02 -1.90
N LEU A 102 -24.55 -3.78 -0.61
CA LEU A 102 -25.30 -4.34 0.50
C LEU A 102 -26.50 -3.45 0.85
N ARG A 103 -27.62 -4.06 1.22
CA ARG A 103 -28.83 -3.33 1.65
C ARG A 103 -28.76 -2.89 3.10
N GLU A 104 -28.00 -3.62 3.91
CA GLU A 104 -27.89 -3.41 5.36
C GLU A 104 -26.46 -3.09 5.72
N THR A 105 -26.27 -2.40 6.84
CA THR A 105 -24.95 -2.16 7.42
C THR A 105 -24.40 -3.49 7.93
N PRO A 106 -23.21 -3.91 7.51
CA PRO A 106 -22.57 -5.10 8.07
C PRO A 106 -22.20 -4.90 9.54
N ASP A 107 -22.04 -5.99 10.27
CA ASP A 107 -21.44 -5.95 11.59
C ASP A 107 -19.93 -5.67 11.45
N TYR A 108 -19.42 -4.68 12.20
CA TYR A 108 -18.00 -4.31 12.18
C TYR A 108 -17.60 -3.55 13.43
N SER A 109 -16.33 -3.56 13.77
CA SER A 109 -15.74 -2.70 14.80
C SER A 109 -15.09 -1.47 14.18
N GLU A 110 -15.29 -0.29 14.79
CA GLU A 110 -14.56 0.93 14.38
C GLU A 110 -13.04 0.77 14.56
N ASP A 111 -12.58 -0.12 15.43
CA ASP A 111 -11.18 -0.46 15.64
C ASP A 111 -10.57 -1.23 14.45
N ASP A 112 -11.41 -1.88 13.63
CA ASP A 112 -11.02 -2.66 12.46
C ASP A 112 -11.21 -1.88 11.15
N VAL A 113 -11.42 -0.56 11.23
CA VAL A 113 -11.57 0.30 10.05
C VAL A 113 -10.20 0.57 9.42
N TRP A 114 -10.09 0.16 8.17
CA TRP A 114 -8.87 0.35 7.40
C TRP A 114 -8.82 1.73 6.73
N SER A 115 -7.71 2.00 6.06
CA SER A 115 -7.55 3.23 5.31
C SER A 115 -8.49 3.30 4.10
N PHE A 116 -8.91 4.50 3.74
CA PHE A 116 -9.55 4.77 2.46
C PHE A 116 -8.51 4.65 1.34
N VAL A 117 -8.78 3.81 0.36
CA VAL A 117 -7.90 3.56 -0.78
C VAL A 117 -8.40 4.32 -2.00
N TRP A 118 -7.56 5.19 -2.54
CA TRP A 118 -7.81 5.94 -3.76
C TRP A 118 -6.77 5.65 -4.83
N ARG A 119 -7.22 5.44 -6.07
CA ARG A 119 -6.38 5.02 -7.20
C ARG A 119 -6.52 5.98 -8.38
N PRO A 120 -6.08 7.24 -8.24
CA PRO A 120 -6.42 8.31 -9.17
C PRO A 120 -5.65 8.28 -10.49
N PHE A 121 -4.51 7.67 -10.56
CA PHE A 121 -3.48 7.93 -11.57
C PHE A 121 -3.90 7.66 -13.03
N LYS A 122 -4.96 6.90 -13.24
CA LYS A 122 -5.54 6.71 -14.57
C LYS A 122 -6.49 7.84 -14.96
N MET A 123 -7.27 8.33 -14.00
CA MET A 123 -8.24 9.41 -14.20
C MET A 123 -7.56 10.78 -14.15
N HIS A 124 -6.53 10.90 -13.32
CA HIS A 124 -5.79 12.13 -13.05
C HIS A 124 -4.29 11.93 -13.32
N PRO A 125 -3.86 11.78 -14.60
CA PRO A 125 -2.47 11.51 -14.96
C PRO A 125 -1.51 12.64 -14.55
N GLN A 126 -2.00 13.88 -14.36
CA GLN A 126 -1.21 14.98 -13.84
C GLN A 126 -0.61 14.69 -12.45
N LEU A 127 -1.28 13.87 -11.63
CA LEU A 127 -0.73 13.48 -10.33
C LEU A 127 0.54 12.63 -10.45
N LEU A 128 0.73 11.89 -11.57
CA LEU A 128 1.98 11.19 -11.83
C LEU A 128 3.15 12.16 -12.06
N ALA A 129 2.89 13.28 -12.74
CA ALA A 129 3.92 14.29 -12.95
C ALA A 129 4.35 14.95 -11.63
N GLU A 130 3.43 15.05 -10.67
CA GLU A 130 3.70 15.65 -9.36
C GLU A 130 4.55 14.77 -8.43
N ILE A 131 4.65 13.46 -8.71
CA ILE A 131 5.48 12.48 -7.99
C ILE A 131 6.62 11.93 -8.86
N SER A 132 7.07 12.70 -9.81
CA SER A 132 8.13 12.32 -10.75
C SER A 132 9.29 13.33 -10.70
N PRO A 133 10.52 12.87 -11.01
CA PRO A 133 10.91 11.47 -11.17
C PRO A 133 10.90 10.70 -9.83
N PHE A 134 10.85 9.36 -9.90
CA PHE A 134 11.07 8.54 -8.71
C PHE A 134 12.47 8.81 -8.17
N PRO A 135 12.68 8.90 -6.84
CA PRO A 135 13.96 9.33 -6.26
C PRO A 135 15.16 8.47 -6.67
N PHE A 136 14.89 7.19 -6.94
CA PHE A 136 15.91 6.19 -7.27
C PHE A 136 15.50 5.43 -8.54
N PRO A 137 15.49 6.09 -9.73
CA PRO A 137 14.90 5.53 -10.95
C PRO A 137 15.60 4.25 -11.42
N ASP A 138 16.90 4.13 -11.23
CA ASP A 138 17.67 2.94 -11.61
C ASP A 138 17.32 1.70 -10.76
N HIS A 139 16.65 1.92 -9.63
CA HIS A 139 16.20 0.87 -8.73
C HIS A 139 14.70 0.60 -8.79
N ASN A 140 14.00 1.22 -9.74
CA ASN A 140 12.56 1.03 -9.91
C ASN A 140 12.20 0.83 -11.39
N TYR A 141 12.19 -0.42 -11.82
CA TYR A 141 11.89 -0.77 -13.22
C TYR A 141 10.45 -0.45 -13.63
N VAL A 142 9.52 -0.32 -12.68
CA VAL A 142 8.13 0.06 -12.97
C VAL A 142 8.03 1.44 -13.62
N THR A 143 8.94 2.36 -13.29
CA THR A 143 8.96 3.71 -13.86
C THR A 143 9.44 3.73 -15.31
N ALA A 144 10.17 2.69 -15.75
CA ALA A 144 10.66 2.53 -17.10
C ALA A 144 9.70 1.76 -18.03
N LEU A 145 8.62 1.18 -17.47
CA LEU A 145 7.67 0.42 -18.27
C LEU A 145 6.80 1.33 -19.15
N PRO A 146 6.58 0.97 -20.42
CA PRO A 146 5.54 1.58 -21.23
C PRO A 146 4.17 1.49 -20.56
N PRO A 147 3.30 2.53 -20.68
CA PRO A 147 2.01 2.58 -19.99
C PRO A 147 1.06 1.41 -20.31
N ASP A 148 1.09 0.91 -21.53
CA ASP A 148 0.30 -0.23 -21.98
C ASP A 148 0.78 -1.54 -21.33
N LEU A 149 2.09 -1.76 -21.24
CA LEU A 149 2.66 -2.90 -20.53
C LEU A 149 2.39 -2.82 -19.02
N LEU A 150 2.58 -1.66 -18.42
CA LEU A 150 2.26 -1.44 -17.01
C LEU A 150 0.77 -1.73 -16.72
N GLY A 151 -0.13 -1.28 -17.59
CA GLY A 151 -1.54 -1.56 -17.46
C GLY A 151 -1.90 -3.04 -17.61
N LEU A 152 -1.24 -3.78 -18.52
CA LEU A 152 -1.39 -5.21 -18.66
C LEU A 152 -0.92 -5.96 -17.41
N LEU A 153 0.26 -5.63 -16.90
CA LEU A 153 0.77 -6.23 -15.66
C LEU A 153 -0.19 -6.01 -14.49
N GLN A 154 -0.69 -4.80 -14.29
CA GLN A 154 -1.65 -4.50 -13.23
C GLN A 154 -2.98 -5.26 -13.39
N ALA A 155 -3.39 -5.55 -14.62
CA ALA A 155 -4.57 -6.35 -14.88
C ALA A 155 -4.34 -7.83 -14.54
N ILE A 156 -3.17 -8.38 -14.84
CA ILE A 156 -2.82 -9.78 -14.54
C ILE A 156 -2.72 -9.99 -13.03
N VAL A 157 -1.95 -9.17 -12.33
CA VAL A 157 -1.79 -9.28 -10.86
C VAL A 157 -3.02 -8.81 -10.08
N ARG A 158 -4.08 -8.39 -10.77
CA ARG A 158 -5.36 -7.91 -10.20
C ARG A 158 -5.20 -6.83 -9.12
N THR A 159 -4.08 -6.13 -9.12
CA THR A 159 -3.80 -5.05 -8.18
C THR A 159 -3.19 -3.84 -8.88
N LYS A 160 -3.09 -2.75 -8.16
CA LYS A 160 -2.45 -1.53 -8.64
C LYS A 160 -1.11 -1.35 -7.94
N LEU A 161 -0.09 -1.08 -8.74
CA LEU A 161 1.25 -0.83 -8.23
C LEU A 161 1.39 0.52 -7.51
N ARG A 162 0.36 1.38 -7.57
CA ARG A 162 0.31 2.67 -6.86
C ARG A 162 -1.08 2.94 -6.35
N SER A 163 -1.17 3.35 -5.08
CA SER A 163 -2.41 3.77 -4.44
C SER A 163 -2.14 4.89 -3.44
N ILE A 164 -3.11 5.77 -3.24
CA ILE A 164 -3.08 6.75 -2.16
C ILE A 164 -3.99 6.23 -1.06
N TYR A 165 -3.43 6.12 0.14
CA TYR A 165 -4.13 5.73 1.35
C TYR A 165 -4.40 6.98 2.17
N ILE A 166 -5.67 7.25 2.43
CA ILE A 166 -6.11 8.33 3.29
C ILE A 166 -6.74 7.69 4.53
N SER A 167 -6.20 8.02 5.69
CA SER A 167 -6.53 7.35 6.93
C SER A 167 -7.07 8.34 7.94
N ARG A 168 -8.14 7.98 8.62
CA ARG A 168 -8.51 8.63 9.88
C ARG A 168 -7.49 8.26 10.95
N LYS A 169 -7.37 9.10 11.97
CA LYS A 169 -6.63 8.72 13.19
C LYS A 169 -7.20 7.39 13.73
N GLY A 170 -6.32 6.45 14.07
CA GLY A 170 -6.67 5.12 14.55
C GLY A 170 -6.92 4.08 13.44
N SER A 171 -7.06 4.49 12.17
CA SER A 171 -7.20 3.52 11.07
C SER A 171 -5.94 2.67 10.93
N ILE A 172 -6.15 1.39 10.69
CA ILE A 172 -5.07 0.42 10.51
C ILE A 172 -4.96 -0.02 9.05
N THR A 173 -3.79 -0.56 8.70
CA THR A 173 -3.63 -1.52 7.62
C THR A 173 -3.14 -2.81 8.29
N PRO A 174 -3.93 -3.89 8.25
CA PRO A 174 -3.61 -5.13 8.93
C PRO A 174 -2.28 -5.72 8.48
N LEU A 175 -1.71 -6.59 9.31
CA LEU A 175 -0.45 -7.25 9.02
C LEU A 175 -0.58 -8.10 7.74
N HIS A 176 0.25 -7.80 6.76
CA HIS A 176 0.29 -8.49 5.48
C HIS A 176 1.68 -8.39 4.84
N ALA A 177 1.96 -9.24 3.87
CA ALA A 177 3.10 -9.09 2.99
C ALA A 177 2.62 -8.70 1.58
N ASP A 178 3.46 -7.96 0.86
CA ASP A 178 3.16 -7.56 -0.51
C ASP A 178 3.24 -8.74 -1.48
N PHE A 179 2.55 -8.61 -2.62
CA PHE A 179 2.45 -9.65 -3.63
C PHE A 179 3.74 -9.81 -4.45
N HIS A 180 3.98 -11.02 -4.95
CA HIS A 180 5.03 -11.36 -5.93
C HIS A 180 6.42 -10.85 -5.59
N ARG A 181 6.75 -10.81 -4.29
CA ARG A 181 8.06 -10.36 -3.82
C ARG A 181 8.43 -8.97 -4.32
N THR A 182 7.45 -8.09 -4.47
CA THR A 182 7.72 -6.68 -4.79
C THR A 182 8.38 -5.96 -3.61
N ILE A 183 9.15 -4.93 -3.92
CA ILE A 183 9.60 -3.97 -2.92
C ILE A 183 8.46 -2.98 -2.72
N GLY A 184 8.02 -2.81 -1.48
CA GLY A 184 7.05 -1.78 -1.11
C GLY A 184 7.72 -0.45 -0.80
N SER A 185 7.03 0.66 -1.08
CA SER A 185 7.40 1.97 -0.54
C SER A 185 6.18 2.72 -0.05
N LEU A 186 6.29 3.32 1.14
CA LEU A 186 5.28 4.19 1.72
C LEU A 186 5.85 5.60 1.88
N VAL A 187 5.25 6.56 1.17
CA VAL A 187 5.65 7.98 1.25
C VAL A 187 4.58 8.75 2.00
N GLN A 188 4.97 9.37 3.11
CA GLN A 188 4.05 10.10 3.97
C GLN A 188 3.96 11.58 3.54
N PHE A 189 2.73 12.04 3.23
CA PHE A 189 2.46 13.44 2.82
C PHE A 189 1.79 14.25 3.92
N GLU A 190 0.85 13.68 4.67
CA GLU A 190 0.15 14.32 5.77
C GLU A 190 0.08 13.41 6.99
N GLY A 191 0.13 13.99 8.18
CA GLY A 191 0.06 13.26 9.45
C GLY A 191 1.24 12.32 9.68
N SER A 192 1.05 11.34 10.56
CA SER A 192 2.05 10.34 10.91
C SER A 192 1.43 8.96 11.06
N LYS A 193 2.24 7.92 10.80
CA LYS A 193 1.86 6.52 10.98
C LYS A 193 2.90 5.76 11.78
N GLN A 194 2.47 4.97 12.73
CA GLN A 194 3.29 3.90 13.26
C GLN A 194 3.36 2.78 12.23
N VAL A 195 4.56 2.28 11.97
CA VAL A 195 4.79 1.11 11.14
C VAL A 195 5.47 0.04 11.99
N VAL A 196 5.04 -1.21 11.81
CA VAL A 196 5.63 -2.38 12.48
C VAL A 196 5.87 -3.43 11.41
N LEU A 197 7.10 -3.92 11.31
CA LEU A 197 7.49 -4.89 10.31
C LEU A 197 8.19 -6.09 10.95
N PHE A 198 7.92 -7.27 10.36
CA PHE A 198 8.57 -8.52 10.73
C PHE A 198 9.24 -9.13 9.50
N GLY A 199 10.41 -9.71 9.69
CA GLY A 199 11.08 -10.46 8.64
C GLY A 199 10.27 -11.71 8.22
N PRO A 200 10.54 -12.26 7.02
CA PRO A 200 9.82 -13.44 6.54
C PRO A 200 9.90 -14.63 7.50
N GLU A 201 11.05 -14.79 8.16
CA GLU A 201 11.29 -15.91 9.10
C GLU A 201 10.53 -15.71 10.43
N ASP A 202 10.33 -14.47 10.85
CA ASP A 202 9.65 -14.14 12.10
C ASP A 202 8.14 -14.42 12.03
N TYR A 203 7.53 -14.32 10.84
CA TYR A 203 6.11 -14.59 10.65
C TYR A 203 5.79 -16.05 10.33
N ALA A 204 6.65 -16.75 9.59
CA ALA A 204 6.43 -18.15 9.18
C ALA A 204 6.23 -19.11 10.37
N GLU A 205 6.82 -18.79 11.52
CA GLU A 205 6.70 -19.59 12.73
C GLU A 205 5.40 -19.35 13.52
N CYS A 206 4.59 -18.37 13.11
CA CYS A 206 3.25 -18.13 13.70
C CYS A 206 2.16 -18.94 12.97
N ASP A 207 2.51 -20.00 12.22
CA ASP A 207 1.61 -20.87 11.44
C ASP A 207 0.66 -20.12 10.50
N GLY A 208 1.03 -18.89 10.10
CA GLY A 208 0.23 -18.06 9.21
C GLY A 208 -1.02 -17.46 9.87
N ASP A 209 -1.23 -17.66 11.16
CA ASP A 209 -2.34 -17.04 11.90
C ASP A 209 -2.17 -15.53 11.97
N PRO A 210 -3.14 -14.73 11.54
CA PRO A 210 -3.04 -13.29 11.62
C PRO A 210 -3.04 -12.83 13.09
N PHE A 211 -2.12 -11.94 13.44
CA PHE A 211 -2.13 -11.24 14.71
C PHE A 211 -2.10 -9.73 14.51
N ASP A 212 -2.63 -9.01 15.47
CA ASP A 212 -2.54 -7.55 15.51
C ASP A 212 -1.28 -7.15 16.31
N PRO A 213 -0.25 -6.56 15.66
CA PRO A 213 0.96 -6.12 16.36
C PRO A 213 0.70 -5.11 17.49
N ALA A 214 -0.39 -4.33 17.41
CA ALA A 214 -0.76 -3.37 18.42
C ALA A 214 -1.46 -4.03 19.65
N ARG A 215 -1.98 -5.25 19.47
CA ARG A 215 -2.75 -6.01 20.48
C ARG A 215 -2.22 -7.44 20.63
N LEU A 216 -0.92 -7.63 20.51
CA LEU A 216 -0.29 -8.95 20.48
C LEU A 216 -0.52 -9.73 21.78
N ASP A 217 -1.25 -10.83 21.66
CA ASP A 217 -1.49 -11.78 22.75
C ASP A 217 -0.35 -12.80 22.84
N TYR A 218 0.56 -12.58 23.76
CA TYR A 218 1.68 -13.50 23.99
C TYR A 218 1.28 -14.83 24.66
N THR A 219 0.02 -15.04 25.00
CA THR A 219 -0.50 -16.34 25.44
C THR A 219 -0.80 -17.21 24.21
N ARG A 220 -1.37 -16.59 23.18
CA ARG A 220 -1.68 -17.22 21.91
C ARG A 220 -0.43 -17.35 21.01
N PHE A 221 0.48 -16.37 21.03
CA PHE A 221 1.69 -16.30 20.24
C PHE A 221 2.94 -16.15 21.13
N PRO A 222 3.28 -17.17 21.95
CA PRO A 222 4.39 -17.09 22.91
C PRO A 222 5.76 -16.89 22.23
N GLU A 223 5.94 -17.42 21.03
CA GLU A 223 7.15 -17.30 20.21
C GLU A 223 7.47 -15.85 19.83
N MET A 224 6.46 -15.00 19.73
CA MET A 224 6.65 -13.58 19.41
C MET A 224 7.45 -12.82 20.46
N ARG A 225 7.67 -13.39 21.66
CA ARG A 225 8.50 -12.76 22.71
C ARG A 225 9.97 -12.61 22.32
N GLU A 226 10.45 -13.45 21.40
CA GLU A 226 11.86 -13.50 20.98
C GLU A 226 12.03 -12.97 19.54
N ARG A 227 10.95 -12.60 18.88
CA ARG A 227 10.98 -12.09 17.51
C ARG A 227 11.33 -10.61 17.44
N LYS A 228 11.98 -10.25 16.33
CA LYS A 228 12.38 -8.87 16.04
C LYS A 228 11.23 -8.15 15.35
N ALA A 229 10.75 -7.09 15.97
CA ALA A 229 9.79 -6.16 15.39
C ALA A 229 10.53 -4.86 15.01
N PHE A 230 10.63 -4.59 13.73
CA PHE A 230 11.17 -3.32 13.23
C PHE A 230 10.08 -2.27 13.26
N THR A 231 10.28 -1.21 14.04
CA THR A 231 9.23 -0.22 14.28
C THR A 231 9.74 1.20 14.04
N ARG A 232 8.83 2.06 13.59
CA ARG A 232 9.08 3.50 13.49
C ARG A 232 7.79 4.29 13.36
N ILE A 233 7.85 5.57 13.72
CA ILE A 233 6.84 6.56 13.33
C ILE A 233 7.29 7.19 12.02
N LEU A 234 6.59 6.88 10.93
CA LEU A 234 6.79 7.47 9.61
C LEU A 234 6.16 8.87 9.59
N LYS A 235 6.96 9.86 9.28
CA LYS A 235 6.60 11.29 9.31
C LYS A 235 6.53 11.86 7.89
N ARG A 236 5.91 13.04 7.77
CA ARG A 236 5.85 13.79 6.51
C ARG A 236 7.22 13.86 5.81
N SER A 237 7.22 13.67 4.51
CA SER A 237 8.38 13.66 3.60
C SER A 237 9.35 12.49 3.79
N GLU A 238 9.06 11.54 4.66
CA GLU A 238 9.81 10.30 4.78
C GLU A 238 9.25 9.23 3.83
N MET A 239 10.15 8.41 3.30
CA MET A 239 9.83 7.23 2.47
C MET A 239 10.33 5.97 3.18
N LEU A 240 9.41 5.11 3.59
CA LEU A 240 9.74 3.77 4.06
C LEU A 240 9.94 2.86 2.85
N ILE A 241 11.01 2.07 2.85
CA ILE A 241 11.24 0.95 1.92
C ILE A 241 10.98 -0.35 2.68
N ILE A 242 10.11 -1.18 2.11
CA ILE A 242 9.73 -2.49 2.64
C ILE A 242 10.36 -3.55 1.73
N PRO A 243 11.29 -4.38 2.21
CA PRO A 243 11.88 -5.43 1.40
C PRO A 243 10.86 -6.50 0.96
N PRO A 244 11.18 -7.31 -0.05
CA PRO A 244 10.33 -8.44 -0.44
C PRO A 244 10.02 -9.39 0.72
N ASP A 245 8.77 -9.88 0.76
CA ASP A 245 8.27 -10.85 1.76
C ASP A 245 8.22 -10.36 3.21
N TRP A 246 8.52 -9.09 3.48
CA TRP A 246 8.38 -8.53 4.82
C TRP A 246 6.92 -8.28 5.17
N TRP A 247 6.49 -8.81 6.29
CA TRP A 247 5.18 -8.57 6.86
C TRP A 247 5.15 -7.18 7.49
N HIS A 248 4.12 -6.42 7.18
CA HIS A 248 4.03 -5.05 7.67
C HIS A 248 2.60 -4.66 8.07
N TYR A 249 2.54 -3.87 9.11
CA TYR A 249 1.35 -3.30 9.72
C TYR A 249 1.52 -1.79 9.82
N THR A 250 0.42 -1.05 9.67
CA THR A 250 0.43 0.39 9.92
C THR A 250 -0.75 0.82 10.76
N ASN A 251 -0.52 1.81 11.63
CA ASN A 251 -1.54 2.49 12.42
C ASN A 251 -1.40 4.00 12.23
N ALA A 252 -2.46 4.68 11.83
CA ALA A 252 -2.48 6.13 11.66
C ALA A 252 -2.56 6.83 13.02
N LEU A 253 -1.50 7.52 13.42
CA LEU A 253 -1.45 8.27 14.69
C LEU A 253 -2.18 9.61 14.58
N ASP A 254 -2.30 10.13 13.35
CA ASP A 254 -3.04 11.31 12.96
C ASP A 254 -3.88 11.00 11.73
N HIS A 255 -4.81 11.89 11.34
CA HIS A 255 -5.33 11.86 9.96
C HIS A 255 -4.15 11.93 9.01
N SER A 256 -4.07 11.01 8.07
CA SER A 256 -2.85 10.83 7.30
C SER A 256 -3.09 10.54 5.83
N MET A 257 -2.13 10.95 5.00
CA MET A 257 -2.09 10.71 3.57
C MET A 257 -0.76 10.05 3.21
N THR A 258 -0.84 8.86 2.62
CA THR A 258 0.34 8.04 2.26
C THR A 258 0.22 7.57 0.82
N LEU A 259 1.25 7.78 0.01
CA LEU A 259 1.39 7.12 -1.28
C LEU A 259 2.08 5.77 -1.07
N SER A 260 1.40 4.70 -1.46
CA SER A 260 1.99 3.36 -1.53
C SER A 260 2.38 3.05 -2.97
N GLN A 261 3.56 2.53 -3.16
CA GLN A 261 4.05 2.05 -4.46
C GLN A 261 4.75 0.70 -4.29
N ASN A 262 4.39 -0.25 -5.13
CA ASN A 262 5.10 -1.51 -5.26
C ASN A 262 5.94 -1.49 -6.52
N PHE A 263 7.17 -1.94 -6.43
CA PHE A 263 8.09 -1.95 -7.57
C PHE A 263 9.03 -3.15 -7.52
N PHE A 264 9.75 -3.33 -8.59
CA PHE A 264 10.79 -4.35 -8.72
C PHE A 264 12.02 -3.76 -9.40
N ASN A 265 13.16 -4.38 -9.11
CA ASN A 265 14.44 -4.06 -9.70
C ASN A 265 15.19 -5.35 -10.09
N ARG A 266 16.47 -5.25 -10.42
CA ARG A 266 17.28 -6.42 -10.82
C ARG A 266 17.31 -7.55 -9.79
N ASN A 267 17.16 -7.24 -8.50
CA ASN A 267 17.33 -8.23 -7.43
C ASN A 267 16.09 -9.13 -7.26
N ASN A 268 14.88 -8.59 -7.52
CA ASN A 268 13.61 -9.31 -7.34
C ASN A 268 12.79 -9.45 -8.62
N PHE A 269 13.30 -8.98 -9.76
CA PHE A 269 12.56 -9.07 -11.05
C PHE A 269 12.21 -10.51 -11.43
N ALA A 270 13.16 -11.45 -11.26
CA ALA A 270 12.92 -12.85 -11.58
C ALA A 270 11.81 -13.47 -10.71
N ASP A 271 11.76 -13.11 -9.43
CA ASP A 271 10.72 -13.58 -8.50
C ASP A 271 9.36 -12.96 -8.81
N PHE A 272 9.34 -11.66 -9.14
CA PHE A 272 8.14 -11.00 -9.63
C PHE A 272 7.56 -11.70 -10.86
N VAL A 273 8.41 -12.02 -11.84
CA VAL A 273 8.00 -12.72 -13.07
C VAL A 273 7.47 -14.13 -12.75
N ARG A 274 8.10 -14.88 -11.85
CA ARG A 274 7.58 -16.20 -11.41
C ARG A 274 6.19 -16.09 -10.78
N GLY A 275 5.98 -15.10 -9.90
CA GLY A 275 4.68 -14.81 -9.31
C GLY A 275 3.62 -14.48 -10.36
N LEU A 276 3.99 -13.64 -11.34
CA LEU A 276 3.13 -13.30 -12.45
C LEU A 276 2.70 -14.52 -13.27
N PHE A 277 3.64 -15.41 -13.61
CA PHE A 277 3.32 -16.66 -14.32
C PHE A 277 2.46 -17.62 -13.47
N SER A 278 2.67 -17.64 -12.16
CA SER A 278 1.79 -18.39 -11.25
C SER A 278 0.36 -17.89 -11.31
N ASP A 279 0.13 -16.59 -11.34
CA ASP A 279 -1.22 -16.01 -11.45
C ASP A 279 -1.85 -16.27 -12.82
N ILE A 280 -1.06 -16.19 -13.90
CA ILE A 280 -1.52 -16.57 -15.25
C ILE A 280 -1.94 -18.04 -15.27
N GLY A 281 -1.19 -18.92 -14.62
CA GLY A 281 -1.52 -20.34 -14.52
C GLY A 281 -2.77 -20.66 -13.72
N LYS A 282 -3.20 -19.74 -12.83
CA LYS A 282 -4.47 -19.86 -12.07
C LYS A 282 -5.68 -19.32 -12.85
N MET A 283 -5.50 -18.71 -14.02
CA MET A 283 -6.62 -18.28 -14.85
C MET A 283 -7.33 -19.50 -15.43
N GLU A 284 -8.64 -19.57 -15.24
CA GLU A 284 -9.45 -20.74 -15.58
C GLU A 284 -9.46 -21.05 -17.08
N THR A 285 -9.21 -20.03 -17.93
CA THR A 285 -9.17 -20.23 -19.38
C THR A 285 -8.12 -19.34 -20.06
N GLN A 286 -7.51 -19.88 -21.13
CA GLN A 286 -6.69 -19.05 -22.04
C GLN A 286 -7.50 -17.90 -22.65
N GLU A 287 -8.82 -18.03 -22.75
CA GLU A 287 -9.75 -17.02 -23.23
C GLU A 287 -9.81 -15.80 -22.30
N GLN A 288 -9.74 -16.00 -20.98
CA GLN A 288 -9.67 -14.89 -20.01
C GLN A 288 -8.42 -14.07 -20.22
N LEU A 289 -7.26 -14.73 -20.38
CA LEU A 289 -6.00 -14.04 -20.65
C LEU A 289 -6.04 -13.32 -22.01
N ALA A 290 -6.51 -14.00 -23.05
CA ALA A 290 -6.65 -13.44 -24.39
C ALA A 290 -7.61 -12.24 -24.40
N GLY A 291 -8.74 -12.34 -23.69
CA GLY A 291 -9.70 -11.26 -23.52
C GLY A 291 -9.11 -10.06 -22.79
N MET A 292 -8.31 -10.28 -21.75
CA MET A 292 -7.61 -9.22 -21.01
C MET A 292 -6.57 -8.51 -21.91
N ILE A 293 -5.77 -9.27 -22.64
CA ILE A 293 -4.77 -8.75 -23.59
C ILE A 293 -5.48 -7.96 -24.70
N ALA A 294 -6.52 -8.51 -25.33
CA ALA A 294 -7.27 -7.84 -26.40
C ALA A 294 -7.92 -6.55 -25.91
N LYS A 295 -8.55 -6.55 -24.72
CA LYS A 295 -9.12 -5.36 -24.10
C LYS A 295 -8.07 -4.28 -23.83
N HIS A 296 -6.86 -4.68 -23.49
CA HIS A 296 -5.76 -3.75 -23.19
C HIS A 296 -5.16 -3.18 -24.45
N LEU A 297 -4.83 -4.02 -25.43
CA LEU A 297 -4.29 -3.60 -26.73
C LEU A 297 -5.35 -2.86 -27.59
N GLY A 298 -6.63 -3.23 -27.49
CA GLY A 298 -7.72 -2.53 -28.19
C GLY A 298 -7.96 -1.11 -27.70
N LYS A 299 -7.61 -0.79 -26.44
CA LYS A 299 -7.67 0.56 -25.88
C LYS A 299 -6.49 1.45 -26.26
N ALA A 300 -5.38 0.86 -26.69
CA ALA A 300 -4.20 1.60 -27.12
C ALA A 300 -4.31 2.13 -28.58
N ARG A 301 -5.40 1.79 -29.29
CA ARG A 301 -5.63 2.20 -30.70
C ARG A 301 -6.68 3.31 -30.87
N HIS A 302 -7.16 3.89 -29.80
CA HIS A 302 -8.06 5.03 -29.77
C HIS A 302 -7.52 6.05 -28.75
#